data_dc52317460430fda056924976ca5989a
#
_entry.id   dc52317460430fda056924976ca5989a
#
_cell.length_a   1.000
_cell.length_b   1.000
_cell.length_c   1.000
_cell.angle_alpha   90.00
_cell.angle_beta   90.00
_cell.angle_gamma   90.00
#
_symmetry.space_group_name_H-M   'P 1'
#
loop_
_entity.id
_entity.type
_entity.pdbx_description
1 polymer ?
#
loop_
_entity_poly.entity_id
_entity_poly.type
_entity_poly.pdbx_seq_one_letter_code
_entity_poly.pdbx_strand_id
1 'polypeptide(L)'
;PKAKAYADQFIKKHLEGVANGQTYSQVSGKALQNPKDAQLQAQVQTLFRGETLRGLLLNVWGWATLGAIAFWVGIGSLLGAVAVFAALLIGYLLHRHAMKRAAEGETKGMTVGSADEVRMPVAVN
;
A
#
# COMPACT_ATOMS: atom_id res chain seq x y z
N PRO A 1 -9.42 14.07 -7.15
CA PRO A 1 -10.08 15.20 -6.48
C PRO A 1 -11.20 15.81 -7.33
N LYS A 2 -10.98 16.10 -8.64
CA LYS A 2 -11.97 16.79 -9.50
C LYS A 2 -13.26 15.99 -9.70
N ALA A 3 -13.17 14.69 -9.96
CA ALA A 3 -14.35 13.84 -10.17
C ALA A 3 -15.28 13.82 -8.94
N LYS A 4 -14.72 13.66 -7.74
CA LYS A 4 -15.48 13.70 -6.48
C LYS A 4 -16.11 15.06 -6.25
N ALA A 5 -15.35 16.15 -6.44
CA ALA A 5 -15.88 17.50 -6.29
C ALA A 5 -17.03 17.78 -7.26
N TYR A 6 -16.91 17.36 -8.52
CA TYR A 6 -17.96 17.50 -9.51
C TYR A 6 -19.23 16.68 -9.14
N ALA A 7 -19.04 15.43 -8.70
CA ALA A 7 -20.14 14.57 -8.26
C ALA A 7 -20.90 15.13 -7.06
N ASP A 8 -20.18 15.65 -6.04
CA ASP A 8 -20.78 16.07 -4.78
C ASP A 8 -21.21 17.55 -4.77
N GLN A 9 -20.50 18.41 -5.46
CA GLN A 9 -20.79 19.85 -5.43
C GLN A 9 -21.67 20.33 -6.57
N PHE A 10 -21.56 19.71 -7.74
CA PHE A 10 -22.33 20.12 -8.90
C PHE A 10 -23.53 19.18 -9.13
N ILE A 11 -23.27 17.89 -9.42
CA ILE A 11 -24.34 16.96 -9.80
C ILE A 11 -25.34 16.79 -8.66
N LYS A 12 -24.86 16.54 -7.44
CA LYS A 12 -25.74 16.38 -6.27
C LYS A 12 -26.67 17.57 -6.07
N LYS A 13 -26.13 18.79 -6.06
CA LYS A 13 -26.94 20.01 -5.88
C LYS A 13 -27.93 20.24 -7.02
N HIS A 14 -27.52 19.93 -8.25
CA HIS A 14 -28.41 20.02 -9.39
C HIS A 14 -29.60 19.05 -9.28
N LEU A 15 -29.34 17.81 -8.89
CA LEU A 15 -30.36 16.79 -8.70
C LEU A 15 -31.30 17.11 -7.52
N GLU A 16 -30.78 17.66 -6.43
CA GLU A 16 -31.59 18.16 -5.31
C GLU A 16 -32.58 19.24 -5.77
N GLY A 17 -32.12 20.15 -6.65
CA GLY A 17 -32.99 21.16 -7.27
C GLY A 17 -34.06 20.55 -8.19
N VAL A 18 -33.68 19.61 -9.05
CA VAL A 18 -34.62 18.91 -9.96
C VAL A 18 -35.66 18.11 -9.15
N ALA A 19 -35.25 17.49 -8.06
CA ALA A 19 -36.13 16.66 -7.23
C ALA A 19 -36.90 17.44 -6.18
N ASN A 20 -36.73 18.76 -6.07
CA ASN A 20 -37.29 19.56 -4.97
C ASN A 20 -36.98 18.96 -3.58
N GLY A 21 -35.74 18.53 -3.37
CA GLY A 21 -35.29 17.89 -2.13
C GLY A 21 -35.77 16.45 -1.91
N GLN A 22 -36.48 15.85 -2.86
CA GLN A 22 -36.90 14.45 -2.79
C GLN A 22 -35.79 13.51 -3.31
N THR A 23 -35.83 12.27 -2.85
CA THR A 23 -34.95 11.24 -3.39
C THR A 23 -35.49 10.65 -4.69
N TYR A 24 -34.61 10.02 -5.48
CA TYR A 24 -35.03 9.26 -6.68
C TYR A 24 -36.13 8.26 -6.36
N SER A 25 -36.03 7.53 -5.25
CA SER A 25 -37.08 6.55 -4.82
C SER A 25 -38.44 7.19 -4.58
N GLN A 26 -38.48 8.37 -3.94
CA GLN A 26 -39.72 9.09 -3.69
C GLN A 26 -40.39 9.60 -4.98
N VAL A 27 -39.55 10.15 -5.89
CA VAL A 27 -40.07 10.66 -7.17
C VAL A 27 -40.51 9.52 -8.07
N SER A 28 -39.76 8.42 -8.14
CA SER A 28 -40.12 7.24 -8.93
C SER A 28 -41.39 6.56 -8.40
N GLY A 29 -41.58 6.50 -7.06
CA GLY A 29 -42.81 5.99 -6.48
C GLY A 29 -44.04 6.80 -6.86
N LYS A 30 -43.95 8.15 -6.90
CA LYS A 30 -45.00 9.03 -7.40
C LYS A 30 -45.28 8.83 -8.89
N ALA A 31 -44.23 8.65 -9.70
CA ALA A 31 -44.37 8.42 -11.13
C ALA A 31 -45.06 7.09 -11.46
N LEU A 32 -44.84 6.05 -10.67
CA LEU A 32 -45.56 4.78 -10.80
C LEU A 32 -47.06 4.91 -10.51
N GLN A 33 -47.44 5.78 -9.56
CA GLN A 33 -48.84 6.07 -9.24
C GLN A 33 -49.50 6.97 -10.29
N ASN A 34 -48.71 7.74 -11.04
CA ASN A 34 -49.17 8.69 -12.05
C ASN A 34 -48.47 8.44 -13.41
N PRO A 35 -48.73 7.31 -14.08
CA PRO A 35 -47.98 6.91 -15.28
C PRO A 35 -48.23 7.82 -16.50
N LYS A 36 -49.28 8.62 -16.49
CA LYS A 36 -49.60 9.57 -17.57
C LYS A 36 -49.00 10.96 -17.37
N ASP A 37 -48.38 11.23 -16.22
CA ASP A 37 -47.71 12.50 -15.94
C ASP A 37 -46.33 12.54 -16.62
N ALA A 38 -46.28 13.15 -17.81
CA ALA A 38 -45.07 13.26 -18.61
C ALA A 38 -43.97 14.05 -17.90
N GLN A 39 -44.30 15.06 -17.09
CA GLN A 39 -43.32 15.87 -16.37
C GLN A 39 -42.66 15.03 -15.27
N LEU A 40 -43.46 14.27 -14.53
CA LEU A 40 -42.96 13.40 -13.48
C LEU A 40 -42.05 12.27 -14.04
N GLN A 41 -42.45 11.70 -15.19
CA GLN A 41 -41.63 10.71 -15.89
C GLN A 41 -40.29 11.30 -16.38
N ALA A 42 -40.31 12.53 -16.93
CA ALA A 42 -39.04 13.22 -17.34
C ALA A 42 -38.15 13.53 -16.13
N GLN A 43 -38.73 13.88 -14.99
CA GLN A 43 -38.01 14.13 -13.74
C GLN A 43 -37.32 12.84 -13.24
N VAL A 44 -38.01 11.71 -13.23
CA VAL A 44 -37.46 10.40 -12.88
C VAL A 44 -36.27 10.03 -13.77
N GLN A 45 -36.42 10.22 -15.08
CA GLN A 45 -35.34 9.98 -16.04
C GLN A 45 -34.11 10.85 -15.78
N THR A 46 -34.32 12.13 -15.50
CA THR A 46 -33.22 13.06 -15.18
C THR A 46 -32.49 12.67 -13.90
N LEU A 47 -33.24 12.33 -12.87
CA LEU A 47 -32.69 11.86 -11.60
C LEU A 47 -31.91 10.56 -11.76
N PHE A 48 -32.46 9.58 -12.50
CA PHE A 48 -31.79 8.32 -12.77
C PHE A 48 -30.43 8.52 -13.49
N ARG A 49 -30.43 9.31 -14.57
CA ARG A 49 -29.20 9.61 -15.32
C ARG A 49 -28.16 10.35 -14.45
N GLY A 50 -28.63 11.31 -13.67
CA GLY A 50 -27.77 12.11 -12.81
C GLY A 50 -27.16 11.29 -11.66
N GLU A 51 -27.93 10.46 -10.98
CA GLU A 51 -27.43 9.58 -9.93
C GLU A 51 -26.49 8.50 -10.49
N THR A 52 -26.78 7.96 -11.66
CA THR A 52 -25.89 7.02 -12.35
C THR A 52 -24.54 7.68 -12.66
N LEU A 53 -24.55 8.88 -13.26
CA LEU A 53 -23.32 9.61 -13.57
C LEU A 53 -22.54 9.95 -12.30
N ARG A 54 -23.22 10.37 -11.25
CA ARG A 54 -22.61 10.65 -9.95
C ARG A 54 -21.95 9.39 -9.37
N GLY A 55 -22.64 8.25 -9.42
CA GLY A 55 -22.13 6.97 -8.97
C GLY A 55 -20.87 6.54 -9.73
N LEU A 56 -20.86 6.69 -11.07
CA LEU A 56 -19.72 6.39 -11.92
C LEU A 56 -18.49 7.29 -11.58
N LEU A 57 -18.71 8.58 -11.36
CA LEU A 57 -17.63 9.51 -11.00
C LEU A 57 -17.04 9.19 -9.62
N LEU A 58 -17.86 8.82 -8.65
CA LEU A 58 -17.41 8.40 -7.33
C LEU A 58 -16.67 7.06 -7.39
N ASN A 59 -17.11 6.13 -8.25
CA ASN A 59 -16.43 4.86 -8.48
C ASN A 59 -15.02 5.09 -9.06
N VAL A 60 -14.89 5.92 -10.10
CA VAL A 60 -13.58 6.29 -10.68
C VAL A 60 -12.68 6.92 -9.62
N TRP A 61 -13.21 7.81 -8.79
CA TRP A 61 -12.44 8.40 -7.70
C TRP A 61 -11.99 7.35 -6.68
N GLY A 62 -12.88 6.41 -6.34
CA GLY A 62 -12.56 5.30 -5.43
C GLY A 62 -11.39 4.45 -5.94
N TRP A 63 -11.44 4.02 -7.20
CA TRP A 63 -10.35 3.26 -7.82
C TRP A 63 -9.04 4.03 -7.90
N ALA A 64 -9.09 5.31 -8.23
CA ALA A 64 -7.90 6.16 -8.25
C ALA A 64 -7.26 6.29 -6.86
N THR A 65 -8.08 6.37 -5.81
CA THR A 65 -7.60 6.43 -4.43
C THR A 65 -6.97 5.11 -3.98
N LEU A 66 -7.62 3.98 -4.29
CA LEU A 66 -7.07 2.64 -4.02
C LEU A 66 -5.75 2.42 -4.75
N GLY A 67 -5.66 2.83 -6.02
CA GLY A 67 -4.43 2.76 -6.80
C GLY A 67 -3.29 3.57 -6.17
N ALA A 68 -3.57 4.78 -5.69
CA ALA A 68 -2.59 5.61 -5.00
C ALA A 68 -2.10 4.96 -3.69
N ILE A 69 -2.99 4.39 -2.89
CA ILE A 69 -2.64 3.67 -1.66
C ILE A 69 -1.76 2.47 -2.00
N ALA A 70 -2.16 1.63 -2.95
CA ALA A 70 -1.41 0.46 -3.38
C ALA A 70 0.00 0.82 -3.88
N PHE A 71 0.13 1.93 -4.60
CA PHE A 71 1.41 2.44 -5.09
C PHE A 71 2.36 2.80 -3.93
N TRP A 72 1.89 3.54 -2.94
CA TRP A 72 2.72 3.92 -1.78
C TRP A 72 3.07 2.73 -0.90
N VAL A 73 2.14 1.80 -0.70
CA VAL A 73 2.41 0.52 0.01
C VAL A 73 3.44 -0.30 -0.74
N GLY A 74 3.35 -0.38 -2.08
CA GLY A 74 4.32 -1.07 -2.92
C GLY A 74 5.74 -0.49 -2.80
N ILE A 75 5.89 0.84 -2.85
CA ILE A 75 7.19 1.51 -2.65
C ILE A 75 7.75 1.22 -1.26
N GLY A 76 6.93 1.36 -0.21
CA GLY A 76 7.34 1.08 1.16
C GLY A 76 7.82 -0.37 1.35
N SER A 77 7.10 -1.33 0.77
CA SER A 77 7.47 -2.75 0.81
C SER A 77 8.79 -3.03 0.08
N LEU A 78 9.02 -2.39 -1.07
CA LEU A 78 10.26 -2.54 -1.82
C LEU A 78 11.46 -2.00 -1.03
N LEU A 79 11.34 -0.81 -0.45
CA LEU A 79 12.39 -0.23 0.39
C LEU A 79 12.67 -1.09 1.63
N GLY A 80 11.64 -1.63 2.27
CA GLY A 80 11.77 -2.55 3.38
C GLY A 80 12.50 -3.84 2.98
N ALA A 81 12.18 -4.43 1.85
CA ALA A 81 12.85 -5.62 1.33
C ALA A 81 14.35 -5.37 1.06
N VAL A 82 14.68 -4.22 0.46
CA VAL A 82 16.09 -3.84 0.21
C VAL A 82 16.84 -3.66 1.53
N ALA A 83 16.24 -3.02 2.54
CA ALA A 83 16.87 -2.85 3.85
C ALA A 83 17.16 -4.19 4.55
N VAL A 84 16.18 -5.11 4.54
CA VAL A 84 16.36 -6.46 5.11
C VAL A 84 17.44 -7.22 4.37
N PHE A 85 17.46 -7.17 3.05
CA PHE A 85 18.49 -7.83 2.24
C PHE A 85 19.91 -7.29 2.54
N ALA A 86 20.05 -5.96 2.64
CA ALA A 86 21.32 -5.33 3.03
C ALA A 86 21.76 -5.75 4.43
N ALA A 87 20.86 -5.81 5.41
CA ALA A 87 21.16 -6.27 6.75
C ALA A 87 21.65 -7.72 6.78
N LEU A 88 21.00 -8.60 6.02
CA LEU A 88 21.42 -10.01 5.89
C LEU A 88 22.79 -10.15 5.24
N LEU A 89 23.09 -9.37 4.19
CA LEU A 89 24.40 -9.35 3.55
C LEU A 89 25.49 -8.89 4.53
N ILE A 90 25.26 -7.81 5.24
CA ILE A 90 26.21 -7.29 6.24
C ILE A 90 26.44 -8.34 7.33
N GLY A 91 25.38 -8.93 7.88
CA GLY A 91 25.48 -10.00 8.88
C GLY A 91 26.28 -11.21 8.38
N TYR A 92 26.03 -11.64 7.15
CA TYR A 92 26.78 -12.73 6.51
C TYR A 92 28.28 -12.39 6.36
N LEU A 93 28.60 -11.18 5.89
CA LEU A 93 29.99 -10.74 5.72
C LEU A 93 30.72 -10.65 7.06
N LEU A 94 30.09 -10.09 8.08
CA LEU A 94 30.65 -10.00 9.43
C LEU A 94 30.91 -11.40 10.03
N HIS A 95 29.94 -12.30 9.88
CA HIS A 95 30.08 -13.70 10.33
C HIS A 95 31.26 -14.39 9.63
N ARG A 96 31.36 -14.25 8.30
CA ARG A 96 32.47 -14.80 7.53
C ARG A 96 33.84 -14.23 7.96
N HIS A 97 33.91 -12.93 8.26
CA HIS A 97 35.14 -12.30 8.77
C HIS A 97 35.48 -12.79 10.18
N ALA A 98 34.49 -12.97 11.06
CA ALA A 98 34.73 -13.52 12.40
C ALA A 98 35.29 -14.94 12.37
N MET A 99 34.73 -15.80 11.51
CA MET A 99 35.20 -17.18 11.31
C MET A 99 36.65 -17.23 10.81
N LYS A 100 37.04 -16.35 9.86
CA LYS A 100 38.43 -16.27 9.38
C LYS A 100 39.42 -15.87 10.49
N ARG A 101 39.05 -14.85 11.29
CA ARG A 101 39.89 -14.41 12.42
C ARG A 101 40.07 -15.49 13.50
N ALA A 102 39.01 -16.26 13.77
CA ALA A 102 39.08 -17.38 14.70
C ALA A 102 40.06 -18.46 14.21
N ALA A 103 39.99 -18.83 12.92
CA ALA A 103 40.89 -19.80 12.32
C ALA A 103 42.39 -19.33 12.31
N GLU A 104 42.64 -18.05 12.05
CA GLU A 104 43.99 -17.46 12.10
C GLU A 104 44.57 -17.40 13.53
N GLY A 105 43.70 -17.15 14.54
CA GLY A 105 44.09 -17.15 15.94
C GLY A 105 44.50 -18.54 16.43
N GLU A 106 43.78 -19.57 16.01
CA GLU A 106 44.05 -20.97 16.38
C GLU A 106 45.37 -21.48 15.79
N THR A 107 45.65 -21.16 14.53
CA THR A 107 46.94 -21.51 13.88
C THR A 107 48.12 -20.80 14.53
N LYS A 108 47.96 -19.54 14.95
CA LYS A 108 49.02 -18.78 15.61
C LYS A 108 49.30 -19.29 17.05
N GLY A 109 48.26 -19.72 17.77
CA GLY A 109 48.42 -20.34 19.09
C GLY A 109 49.17 -21.67 19.03
N MET A 110 48.93 -22.49 18.02
CA MET A 110 49.57 -23.79 17.83
C MET A 110 51.07 -23.65 17.48
N THR A 111 51.46 -22.65 16.69
CA THR A 111 52.87 -22.39 16.33
C THR A 111 53.68 -21.84 17.52
N VAL A 112 53.06 -21.01 18.39
CA VAL A 112 53.72 -20.48 19.58
C VAL A 112 53.94 -21.58 20.63
N GLY A 113 52.94 -22.45 20.87
CA GLY A 113 53.03 -23.58 21.78
C GLY A 113 54.11 -24.60 21.39
N SER A 114 54.24 -24.87 20.10
CA SER A 114 55.31 -25.76 19.58
C SER A 114 56.70 -25.16 19.70
N ALA A 115 56.89 -23.85 19.62
CA ALA A 115 58.19 -23.19 19.76
C ALA A 115 58.67 -23.15 21.23
N ASP A 116 57.74 -23.10 22.18
CA ASP A 116 58.07 -23.13 23.63
C ASP A 116 58.44 -24.53 24.11
N GLU A 117 57.83 -25.58 23.57
CA GLU A 117 58.13 -26.97 23.90
C GLU A 117 59.53 -27.41 23.44
N VAL A 118 60.05 -26.85 22.35
CA VAL A 118 61.43 -27.09 21.84
C VAL A 118 62.49 -26.35 22.67
N ARG A 119 62.12 -25.39 23.51
CA ARG A 119 63.01 -24.56 24.31
C ARG A 119 63.23 -25.06 25.75
N MET A 120 62.69 -26.19 26.15
CA MET A 120 62.95 -26.74 27.47
C MET A 120 64.41 -27.23 27.58
N PRO A 121 65.18 -26.72 28.55
CA PRO A 121 66.56 -27.18 28.71
C PRO A 121 66.58 -28.62 29.16
N VAL A 122 67.27 -29.49 28.42
CA VAL A 122 67.61 -30.85 28.89
C VAL A 122 68.38 -30.69 30.22
N ALA A 123 67.76 -31.07 31.34
CA ALA A 123 68.44 -31.16 32.63
C ALA A 123 69.53 -32.26 32.51
N VAL A 124 70.79 -31.85 32.38
CA VAL A 124 71.91 -32.74 32.46
C VAL A 124 72.18 -33.02 33.94
N ASN A 125 72.07 -34.30 34.32
CA ASN A 125 72.43 -34.83 35.64
C ASN A 125 73.94 -35.12 35.66
#